data_ae2e1847f5cf109445988ab9e9296e8b
#
_entry.id   ae2e1847f5cf109445988ab9e9296e8b
#
_cell.length_a   1.000
_cell.length_b   1.000
_cell.length_c   1.000
_cell.angle_alpha   90.00
_cell.angle_beta   90.00
_cell.angle_gamma   90.00
#
_symmetry.space_group_name_H-M   'P 1'
#
loop_
_entity.id
_entity.type
_entity.pdbx_description
1 polymer ?
#
loop_
_entity_poly.entity_id
_entity_poly.type
_entity_poly.pdbx_seq_one_letter_code
_entity_poly.pdbx_strand_id
1 'polypeptide(L)'
;MMRKVLITIISTIAPSMLWAQVSLEEYRESVLAYSHELQDAEFARQGAHEREVAARKGYLPFFSLARELNIDVRNPAVGRRWSWLTQLDISQPIFRGGEVRAAAKRAELASDISELNAEATVLLVRYTAEVAYWSLSRAEGYHEALADYVDIVRSLRDVVAERYNEGYISKSDLLQVESRLSDAEYQLSEAKQKRDIALHNFNLLRGFDATTEVLLSGSIFEPMPMPERESIEHIISRHPDYNASELEATQAFWGIRAARAKYLPQIEVGAYALWQPNTPHVKGGGTRLDGGVMLSFSTPIYHFGERKHAVSAARSDYLRRVNSVASVTDRITLDESDAWTNLRSTNDRVATAQRNLTIAEENLAISTYSYGEGLATILDVLQAQLSWLQIYTNVISAQYDYAVAVAAYDYVVCK
;
A
#
# COMPACT_ATOMS: atom_id res chain seq x y z
N MET A 1 37.24 -1.90 -38.28
CA MET A 1 36.35 -1.08 -39.14
C MET A 1 35.32 -1.99 -39.75
N MET A 2 34.12 -2.03 -39.21
CA MET A 2 32.87 -2.41 -39.91
C MET A 2 31.71 -2.18 -38.93
N ARG A 3 31.03 -1.03 -39.08
CA ARG A 3 29.79 -0.69 -38.37
C ARG A 3 28.67 -1.60 -38.89
N LYS A 4 28.11 -2.46 -38.04
CA LYS A 4 26.85 -3.13 -38.32
C LYS A 4 25.72 -2.17 -37.96
N VAL A 5 25.03 -1.70 -38.97
CA VAL A 5 23.78 -0.94 -38.87
C VAL A 5 22.68 -1.94 -38.55
N LEU A 6 22.13 -1.86 -37.33
CA LEU A 6 20.94 -2.63 -36.92
C LEU A 6 19.71 -1.82 -37.36
N ILE A 7 19.06 -2.27 -38.43
CA ILE A 7 17.77 -1.71 -38.87
C ILE A 7 16.70 -2.30 -37.96
N THR A 8 16.21 -1.50 -37.02
CA THR A 8 15.05 -1.84 -36.20
C THR A 8 13.79 -1.59 -37.03
N ILE A 9 13.15 -2.67 -37.45
CA ILE A 9 11.82 -2.61 -38.08
C ILE A 9 10.84 -2.30 -36.95
N ILE A 10 10.41 -1.07 -36.85
CA ILE A 10 9.27 -0.65 -36.01
C ILE A 10 8.02 -1.12 -36.76
N SER A 11 7.51 -2.28 -36.39
CA SER A 11 6.18 -2.75 -36.76
C SER A 11 5.16 -1.86 -36.06
N THR A 12 4.58 -0.90 -36.75
CA THR A 12 3.40 -0.15 -36.33
C THR A 12 2.22 -1.10 -36.31
N ILE A 13 2.00 -1.77 -35.18
CA ILE A 13 0.71 -2.41 -34.87
C ILE A 13 -0.24 -1.24 -34.59
N ALA A 14 -1.10 -0.93 -35.56
CA ALA A 14 -2.27 -0.10 -35.33
C ALA A 14 -3.09 -0.74 -34.19
N PRO A 15 -3.45 0.01 -33.12
CA PRO A 15 -4.34 -0.53 -32.10
C PRO A 15 -5.71 -0.70 -32.76
N SER A 16 -6.04 -1.95 -33.18
CA SER A 16 -7.42 -2.35 -33.29
C SER A 16 -8.02 -2.11 -31.89
N MET A 17 -8.97 -1.19 -31.78
CA MET A 17 -9.84 -1.04 -30.61
C MET A 17 -10.73 -2.30 -30.49
N LEU A 18 -10.14 -3.42 -30.19
CA LEU A 18 -10.80 -4.50 -29.49
C LEU A 18 -10.91 -4.01 -28.05
N TRP A 19 -12.11 -3.77 -27.60
CA TRP A 19 -12.45 -3.61 -26.20
C TRP A 19 -12.02 -4.92 -25.51
N ALA A 20 -10.78 -4.97 -25.05
CA ALA A 20 -10.29 -6.12 -24.32
C ALA A 20 -11.06 -6.17 -23.00
N GLN A 21 -11.80 -7.25 -22.81
CA GLN A 21 -12.41 -7.52 -21.51
C GLN A 21 -11.28 -7.65 -20.48
N VAL A 22 -11.36 -6.87 -19.40
CA VAL A 22 -10.35 -6.89 -18.35
C VAL A 22 -10.78 -7.87 -17.27
N SER A 23 -10.00 -8.92 -17.07
CA SER A 23 -10.19 -9.87 -15.98
C SER A 23 -9.65 -9.31 -14.65
N LEU A 24 -10.11 -9.88 -13.53
CA LEU A 24 -9.60 -9.51 -12.22
C LEU A 24 -8.07 -9.68 -12.12
N GLU A 25 -7.53 -10.78 -12.67
CA GLU A 25 -6.10 -11.06 -12.62
C GLU A 25 -5.28 -10.08 -13.47
N GLU A 26 -5.71 -9.80 -14.71
CA GLU A 26 -5.07 -8.78 -15.57
C GLU A 26 -5.13 -7.39 -14.93
N TYR A 27 -6.23 -7.08 -14.24
CA TYR A 27 -6.35 -5.83 -13.51
C TYR A 27 -5.37 -5.75 -12.34
N ARG A 28 -5.27 -6.82 -11.53
CA ARG A 28 -4.28 -6.91 -10.43
C ARG A 28 -2.86 -6.69 -10.94
N GLU A 29 -2.47 -7.41 -12.00
CA GLU A 29 -1.14 -7.25 -12.60
C GLU A 29 -0.87 -5.82 -13.09
N SER A 30 -1.85 -5.18 -13.73
CA SER A 30 -1.70 -3.81 -14.22
C SER A 30 -1.57 -2.80 -13.08
N VAL A 31 -2.32 -2.97 -11.98
CA VAL A 31 -2.22 -2.12 -10.79
C VAL A 31 -0.88 -2.33 -10.08
N LEU A 32 -0.43 -3.57 -9.92
CA LEU A 32 0.88 -3.89 -9.33
C LEU A 32 2.02 -3.28 -10.15
N ALA A 33 1.93 -3.30 -11.48
CA ALA A 33 2.96 -2.74 -12.37
C ALA A 33 3.04 -1.21 -12.31
N TYR A 34 1.94 -0.53 -12.05
CA TYR A 34 1.87 0.94 -12.02
C TYR A 34 1.99 1.54 -10.63
N SER A 35 1.67 0.80 -9.57
CA SER A 35 1.54 1.32 -8.19
C SER A 35 2.75 2.14 -7.74
N HIS A 36 2.50 3.40 -7.38
CA HIS A 36 3.51 4.26 -6.77
C HIS A 36 3.88 3.80 -5.36
N GLU A 37 2.96 3.20 -4.63
CA GLU A 37 3.21 2.65 -3.28
C GLU A 37 4.22 1.50 -3.34
N LEU A 38 4.14 0.65 -4.38
CA LEU A 38 5.13 -0.42 -4.59
C LEU A 38 6.48 0.14 -5.04
N GLN A 39 6.50 1.18 -5.86
CA GLN A 39 7.75 1.86 -6.23
C GLN A 39 8.43 2.48 -5.01
N ASP A 40 7.67 3.13 -4.12
CA ASP A 40 8.20 3.70 -2.88
C ASP A 40 8.72 2.61 -1.94
N ALA A 41 8.02 1.48 -1.82
CA ALA A 41 8.47 0.32 -1.03
C ALA A 41 9.77 -0.28 -1.60
N GLU A 42 9.89 -0.37 -2.92
CA GLU A 42 11.13 -0.83 -3.58
C GLU A 42 12.30 0.13 -3.37
N PHE A 43 12.07 1.45 -3.46
CA PHE A 43 13.11 2.44 -3.13
C PHE A 43 13.51 2.37 -1.64
N ALA A 44 12.56 2.13 -0.73
CA ALA A 44 12.86 1.94 0.68
C ALA A 44 13.72 0.70 0.90
N ARG A 45 13.40 -0.43 0.23
CA ARG A 45 14.17 -1.68 0.25
C ARG A 45 15.58 -1.47 -0.28
N GLN A 46 15.74 -0.82 -1.44
CA GLN A 46 17.05 -0.48 -2.02
C GLN A 46 17.85 0.40 -1.06
N GLY A 47 17.22 1.43 -0.50
CA GLY A 47 17.86 2.32 0.47
C GLY A 47 18.29 1.61 1.75
N ALA A 48 17.53 0.63 2.23
CA ALA A 48 17.90 -0.19 3.38
C ALA A 48 19.09 -1.11 3.07
N HIS A 49 19.08 -1.74 1.90
CA HIS A 49 20.19 -2.56 1.42
C HIS A 49 21.50 -1.75 1.28
N GLU A 50 21.45 -0.55 0.69
CA GLU A 50 22.65 0.30 0.58
C GLU A 50 23.18 0.73 1.96
N ARG A 51 22.31 0.97 2.94
CA ARG A 51 22.72 1.24 4.33
C ARG A 51 23.37 0.01 4.98
N GLU A 52 22.89 -1.20 4.68
CA GLU A 52 23.51 -2.43 5.11
C GLU A 52 24.94 -2.58 4.53
N VAL A 53 25.08 -2.40 3.21
CA VAL A 53 26.39 -2.42 2.53
C VAL A 53 27.32 -1.37 3.13
N ALA A 54 26.84 -0.16 3.37
CA ALA A 54 27.62 0.92 4.00
C ALA A 54 28.04 0.57 5.43
N ALA A 55 27.14 -0.02 6.24
CA ALA A 55 27.46 -0.44 7.61
C ALA A 55 28.51 -1.54 7.66
N ARG A 56 28.48 -2.50 6.73
CA ARG A 56 29.51 -3.55 6.58
C ARG A 56 30.87 -2.95 6.22
N LYS A 57 30.92 -1.84 5.46
CA LYS A 57 32.17 -1.14 5.13
C LYS A 57 32.81 -0.41 6.32
N GLY A 58 32.12 -0.29 7.46
CA GLY A 58 32.69 0.22 8.71
C GLY A 58 33.89 -0.56 9.27
N TYR A 59 34.17 -1.75 8.70
CA TYR A 59 35.41 -2.51 8.98
C TYR A 59 36.59 -2.07 8.13
N LEU A 60 36.39 -1.23 7.09
CA LEU A 60 37.43 -0.84 6.15
C LEU A 60 38.17 0.41 6.64
N PRO A 61 39.41 0.67 6.15
CA PRO A 61 40.10 1.91 6.42
C PRO A 61 39.33 3.12 5.89
N PHE A 62 39.32 4.18 6.66
CA PHE A 62 38.75 5.46 6.27
C PHE A 62 39.88 6.43 5.89
N PHE A 63 39.75 7.08 4.73
CA PHE A 63 40.67 8.07 4.21
C PHE A 63 40.02 9.44 4.31
N SER A 64 40.69 10.41 4.92
CA SER A 64 40.22 11.79 5.00
C SER A 64 41.31 12.77 4.63
N LEU A 65 40.94 13.83 3.94
CA LEU A 65 41.80 14.98 3.62
C LEU A 65 41.16 16.21 4.25
N ALA A 66 41.86 16.79 5.19
CA ALA A 66 41.48 18.06 5.81
C ALA A 66 42.41 19.17 5.36
N ARG A 67 41.86 20.34 5.05
CA ARG A 67 42.61 21.55 4.80
C ARG A 67 42.08 22.67 5.67
N GLU A 68 42.95 23.21 6.50
CA GLU A 68 42.61 24.27 7.45
C GLU A 68 43.39 25.53 7.06
N LEU A 69 42.70 26.68 7.02
CA LEU A 69 43.26 28.00 6.85
C LEU A 69 43.03 28.81 8.10
N ASN A 70 44.11 29.16 8.79
CA ASN A 70 44.07 29.96 10.00
C ASN A 70 44.53 31.37 9.70
N ILE A 71 43.73 32.38 10.07
CA ILE A 71 44.07 33.81 10.00
C ILE A 71 44.20 34.31 11.41
N ASP A 72 45.45 34.70 11.78
CA ASP A 72 45.73 35.28 13.10
C ASP A 72 45.44 36.78 13.05
N VAL A 73 44.45 37.20 13.84
CA VAL A 73 43.96 38.58 13.91
C VAL A 73 44.60 39.32 15.09
N ARG A 74 45.22 38.63 16.07
CA ARG A 74 45.58 39.17 17.38
C ARG A 74 47.06 39.52 17.55
N ASN A 75 47.99 39.02 16.73
CA ASN A 75 49.40 39.26 16.96
C ASN A 75 50.19 39.59 15.68
N PRO A 76 50.15 40.86 15.24
CA PRO A 76 50.90 41.33 14.06
C PRO A 76 52.42 41.26 14.24
N ALA A 77 52.96 41.11 15.47
CA ALA A 77 54.38 41.05 15.72
C ALA A 77 55.08 39.74 15.33
N VAL A 78 54.33 38.66 15.10
CA VAL A 78 54.84 37.33 14.73
C VAL A 78 55.00 37.14 13.21
N GLY A 79 54.68 38.14 12.43
CA GLY A 79 55.00 38.18 10.98
C GLY A 79 54.20 37.32 10.04
N ARG A 80 53.25 36.54 10.53
CA ARG A 80 52.31 35.74 9.69
C ARG A 80 50.86 36.02 10.06
N ARG A 81 50.10 36.55 9.12
CA ARG A 81 48.65 36.78 9.28
C ARG A 81 47.78 35.58 8.87
N TRP A 82 48.38 34.61 8.22
CA TRP A 82 47.69 33.43 7.80
C TRP A 82 48.62 32.21 7.80
N SER A 83 48.09 31.05 8.06
CA SER A 83 48.76 29.77 7.94
C SER A 83 47.76 28.76 7.36
N TRP A 84 48.28 27.80 6.65
CA TRP A 84 47.46 26.68 6.16
C TRP A 84 48.06 25.37 6.59
N LEU A 85 47.16 24.40 6.77
CA LEU A 85 47.50 23.04 7.11
C LEU A 85 46.74 22.15 6.14
N THR A 86 47.39 21.19 5.52
CA THR A 86 46.73 20.13 4.76
C THR A 86 47.15 18.80 5.38
N GLN A 87 46.16 18.01 5.80
CA GLN A 87 46.39 16.76 6.47
C GLN A 87 45.65 15.64 5.75
N LEU A 88 46.34 14.60 5.38
CA LEU A 88 45.79 13.33 4.91
C LEU A 88 45.85 12.34 6.05
N ASP A 89 44.73 11.79 6.42
CA ASP A 89 44.61 10.77 7.46
C ASP A 89 44.06 9.48 6.89
N ILE A 90 44.62 8.38 7.37
CA ILE A 90 44.11 7.04 7.15
C ILE A 90 43.86 6.47 8.53
N SER A 91 42.62 6.04 8.81
CA SER A 91 42.27 5.40 10.07
C SER A 91 41.61 4.04 9.84
N GLN A 92 42.04 3.05 10.58
CA GLN A 92 41.53 1.70 10.55
C GLN A 92 41.12 1.29 11.96
N PRO A 93 39.81 1.09 12.22
CA PRO A 93 39.37 0.54 13.50
C PRO A 93 39.76 -0.95 13.58
N ILE A 94 40.56 -1.30 14.57
CA ILE A 94 40.93 -2.68 14.88
C ILE A 94 39.89 -3.29 15.84
N PHE A 95 39.48 -2.51 16.85
CA PHE A 95 38.49 -2.93 17.83
C PHE A 95 37.73 -1.70 18.36
N ARG A 96 36.40 -1.70 18.24
CA ARG A 96 35.50 -0.68 18.78
C ARG A 96 34.48 -1.29 19.73
N GLY A 97 34.91 -2.16 20.66
CA GLY A 97 33.98 -2.77 21.62
C GLY A 97 32.85 -3.58 21.01
N GLY A 98 32.95 -3.95 19.72
CA GLY A 98 31.86 -4.62 18.96
C GLY A 98 30.83 -3.68 18.32
N GLU A 99 31.05 -2.36 18.35
CA GLU A 99 30.15 -1.35 17.75
C GLU A 99 29.91 -1.61 16.26
N VAL A 100 30.97 -1.81 15.47
CA VAL A 100 30.88 -2.04 14.03
C VAL A 100 30.06 -3.29 13.72
N ARG A 101 30.29 -4.40 14.49
CA ARG A 101 29.51 -5.61 14.35
C ARG A 101 28.03 -5.40 14.68
N ALA A 102 27.75 -4.67 15.74
CA ALA A 102 26.37 -4.37 16.14
C ALA A 102 25.68 -3.48 15.10
N ALA A 103 26.39 -2.48 14.56
CA ALA A 103 25.88 -1.60 13.52
C ALA A 103 25.57 -2.38 12.22
N ALA A 104 26.51 -3.23 11.76
CA ALA A 104 26.33 -4.06 10.57
C ALA A 104 25.14 -5.02 10.73
N LYS A 105 25.02 -5.70 11.89
CA LYS A 105 23.90 -6.63 12.13
C LYS A 105 22.56 -5.93 12.25
N ARG A 106 22.51 -4.73 12.82
CA ARG A 106 21.30 -3.92 12.86
C ARG A 106 20.89 -3.41 11.48
N ALA A 107 21.84 -3.09 10.63
CA ALA A 107 21.58 -2.67 9.27
C ALA A 107 21.12 -3.84 8.38
N GLU A 108 21.68 -5.03 8.54
CA GLU A 108 21.21 -6.27 7.91
C GLU A 108 19.73 -6.54 8.28
N LEU A 109 19.41 -6.56 9.58
CA LEU A 109 18.04 -6.75 10.03
C LEU A 109 17.08 -5.66 9.55
N ALA A 110 17.56 -4.40 9.40
CA ALA A 110 16.76 -3.33 8.82
C ALA A 110 16.48 -3.55 7.33
N SER A 111 17.42 -4.16 6.60
CA SER A 111 17.22 -4.58 5.20
C SER A 111 16.14 -5.67 5.10
N ASP A 112 16.25 -6.71 5.93
CA ASP A 112 15.29 -7.81 5.98
C ASP A 112 13.88 -7.32 6.36
N ILE A 113 13.76 -6.40 7.33
CA ILE A 113 12.49 -5.76 7.70
C ILE A 113 11.89 -4.96 6.53
N SER A 114 12.74 -4.24 5.80
CA SER A 114 12.28 -3.46 4.64
C SER A 114 11.77 -4.36 3.51
N GLU A 115 12.33 -5.55 3.33
CA GLU A 115 11.84 -6.56 2.39
C GLU A 115 10.44 -7.06 2.79
N LEU A 116 10.24 -7.44 4.06
CA LEU A 116 8.94 -7.85 4.58
C LEU A 116 7.88 -6.75 4.49
N ASN A 117 8.27 -5.48 4.71
CA ASN A 117 7.36 -4.35 4.53
C ASN A 117 6.96 -4.17 3.06
N ALA A 118 7.87 -4.43 2.12
CA ALA A 118 7.53 -4.41 0.70
C ALA A 118 6.55 -5.55 0.33
N GLU A 119 6.73 -6.74 0.90
CA GLU A 119 5.76 -7.85 0.74
C GLU A 119 4.38 -7.48 1.29
N ALA A 120 4.30 -6.87 2.48
CA ALA A 120 3.05 -6.39 3.04
C ALA A 120 2.38 -5.35 2.14
N THR A 121 3.17 -4.46 1.51
CA THR A 121 2.65 -3.47 0.55
C THR A 121 2.08 -4.15 -0.69
N VAL A 122 2.69 -5.21 -1.21
CA VAL A 122 2.14 -5.99 -2.35
C VAL A 122 0.76 -6.54 -2.00
N LEU A 123 0.57 -7.13 -0.82
CA LEU A 123 -0.71 -7.65 -0.37
C LEU A 123 -1.77 -6.55 -0.27
N LEU A 124 -1.40 -5.39 0.28
CA LEU A 124 -2.31 -4.24 0.41
C LEU A 124 -2.73 -3.69 -0.96
N VAL A 125 -1.80 -3.53 -1.89
CA VAL A 125 -2.09 -3.04 -3.25
C VAL A 125 -2.98 -4.03 -4.00
N ARG A 126 -2.74 -5.34 -3.86
CA ARG A 126 -3.61 -6.39 -4.42
C ARG A 126 -5.03 -6.29 -3.88
N TYR A 127 -5.20 -6.21 -2.57
CA TYR A 127 -6.49 -6.01 -1.93
C TYR A 127 -7.21 -4.74 -2.44
N THR A 128 -6.50 -3.63 -2.53
CA THR A 128 -7.04 -2.36 -3.04
C THR A 128 -7.50 -2.48 -4.49
N ALA A 129 -6.75 -3.19 -5.33
CA ALA A 129 -7.13 -3.48 -6.71
C ALA A 129 -8.42 -4.29 -6.77
N GLU A 130 -8.55 -5.36 -5.97
CA GLU A 130 -9.75 -6.17 -5.93
C GLU A 130 -10.99 -5.38 -5.51
N VAL A 131 -10.87 -4.56 -4.46
CA VAL A 131 -11.96 -3.69 -4.02
C VAL A 131 -12.38 -2.71 -5.13
N ALA A 132 -11.42 -2.14 -5.86
CA ALA A 132 -11.72 -1.23 -6.97
C ALA A 132 -12.40 -1.94 -8.14
N TYR A 133 -11.95 -3.16 -8.51
CA TYR A 133 -12.58 -3.99 -9.54
C TYR A 133 -14.05 -4.30 -9.22
N TRP A 134 -14.30 -4.82 -8.01
CA TRP A 134 -15.66 -5.14 -7.57
C TRP A 134 -16.53 -3.91 -7.36
N SER A 135 -15.92 -2.77 -7.00
CA SER A 135 -16.64 -1.50 -6.90
C SER A 135 -17.16 -1.01 -8.26
N LEU A 136 -16.38 -1.17 -9.33
CA LEU A 136 -16.82 -0.87 -10.69
C LEU A 136 -17.93 -1.84 -11.14
N SER A 137 -17.73 -3.15 -10.93
CA SER A 137 -18.72 -4.18 -11.28
C SER A 137 -20.06 -3.95 -10.55
N ARG A 138 -20.02 -3.57 -9.26
CA ARG A 138 -21.21 -3.17 -8.52
C ARG A 138 -21.89 -1.94 -9.11
N ALA A 139 -21.12 -0.91 -9.47
CA ALA A 139 -21.67 0.32 -10.03
C ALA A 139 -22.30 0.10 -11.41
N GLU A 140 -21.73 -0.79 -12.22
CA GLU A 140 -22.29 -1.22 -13.49
C GLU A 140 -23.62 -1.97 -13.28
N GLY A 141 -23.65 -2.97 -12.41
CA GLY A 141 -24.88 -3.71 -12.09
C GLY A 141 -25.97 -2.80 -11.51
N TYR A 142 -25.60 -1.78 -10.72
CA TYR A 142 -26.56 -0.82 -10.18
C TYR A 142 -27.14 0.09 -11.27
N HIS A 143 -26.31 0.53 -12.21
CA HIS A 143 -26.74 1.32 -13.35
C HIS A 143 -27.69 0.50 -14.27
N GLU A 144 -27.34 -0.76 -14.54
CA GLU A 144 -28.18 -1.66 -15.34
C GLU A 144 -29.55 -1.91 -14.68
N ALA A 145 -29.58 -2.23 -13.38
CA ALA A 145 -30.81 -2.43 -12.63
C ALA A 145 -31.74 -1.22 -12.67
N LEU A 146 -31.19 -0.01 -12.63
CA LEU A 146 -31.98 1.23 -12.73
C LEU A 146 -32.41 1.53 -14.16
N ALA A 147 -31.63 1.16 -15.17
CA ALA A 147 -32.04 1.25 -16.58
C ALA A 147 -33.25 0.33 -16.84
N ASP A 148 -33.18 -0.92 -16.38
CA ASP A 148 -34.30 -1.87 -16.46
C ASP A 148 -35.55 -1.33 -15.74
N TYR A 149 -35.35 -0.77 -14.54
CA TYR A 149 -36.45 -0.18 -13.77
C TYR A 149 -37.11 0.99 -14.50
N VAL A 150 -36.34 1.88 -15.12
CA VAL A 150 -36.88 2.98 -15.93
C VAL A 150 -37.71 2.43 -17.09
N ASP A 151 -37.24 1.38 -17.76
CA ASP A 151 -37.99 0.79 -18.88
C ASP A 151 -39.28 0.07 -18.43
N ILE A 152 -39.27 -0.58 -17.26
CA ILE A 152 -40.46 -1.17 -16.64
C ILE A 152 -41.49 -0.08 -16.32
N VAL A 153 -41.08 1.02 -15.68
CA VAL A 153 -41.99 2.11 -15.31
C VAL A 153 -42.49 2.87 -16.56
N ARG A 154 -41.63 3.05 -17.57
CA ARG A 154 -42.00 3.65 -18.84
C ARG A 154 -43.08 2.85 -19.57
N SER A 155 -42.92 1.54 -19.63
CA SER A 155 -43.90 0.63 -20.21
C SER A 155 -45.23 0.71 -19.46
N LEU A 156 -45.22 0.78 -18.14
CA LEU A 156 -46.45 0.96 -17.36
C LEU A 156 -47.11 2.33 -17.64
N ARG A 157 -46.33 3.41 -17.74
CA ARG A 157 -46.82 4.74 -18.07
C ARG A 157 -47.56 4.77 -19.43
N ASP A 158 -47.02 4.06 -20.44
CA ASP A 158 -47.62 4.00 -21.75
C ASP A 158 -49.00 3.31 -21.71
N VAL A 159 -49.13 2.17 -21.01
CA VAL A 159 -50.41 1.49 -20.78
C VAL A 159 -51.42 2.37 -20.03
N VAL A 160 -50.92 3.04 -18.97
CA VAL A 160 -51.79 3.94 -18.16
C VAL A 160 -52.23 5.13 -18.96
N ALA A 161 -51.38 5.74 -19.80
CA ALA A 161 -51.71 6.86 -20.65
C ALA A 161 -52.79 6.48 -21.70
N GLU A 162 -52.68 5.29 -22.29
CA GLU A 162 -53.69 4.77 -23.23
C GLU A 162 -55.05 4.61 -22.53
N ARG A 163 -55.13 3.96 -21.37
CA ARG A 163 -56.37 3.81 -20.57
C ARG A 163 -57.00 5.14 -20.11
N TYR A 164 -56.15 6.14 -19.81
CA TYR A 164 -56.62 7.48 -19.49
C TYR A 164 -57.28 8.15 -20.71
N ASN A 165 -56.67 8.03 -21.88
CA ASN A 165 -57.22 8.60 -23.13
C ASN A 165 -58.56 7.97 -23.51
N GLU A 166 -58.72 6.66 -23.20
CA GLU A 166 -59.97 5.91 -23.41
C GLU A 166 -61.02 6.20 -22.30
N GLY A 167 -60.65 6.90 -21.24
CA GLY A 167 -61.56 7.29 -20.13
C GLY A 167 -61.73 6.20 -19.06
N TYR A 168 -60.94 5.17 -19.04
CA TYR A 168 -61.05 4.03 -18.08
C TYR A 168 -60.45 4.34 -16.71
N ILE A 169 -59.53 5.32 -16.61
CA ILE A 169 -58.81 5.63 -15.37
C ILE A 169 -58.75 7.13 -15.09
N SER A 170 -58.40 7.50 -13.87
CA SER A 170 -58.33 8.89 -13.43
C SER A 170 -57.03 9.57 -13.87
N LYS A 171 -57.05 10.91 -13.99
CA LYS A 171 -55.86 11.72 -14.22
C LYS A 171 -54.85 11.58 -13.07
N SER A 172 -55.34 11.31 -11.85
CA SER A 172 -54.45 11.06 -10.68
C SER A 172 -53.54 9.85 -10.88
N ASP A 173 -54.09 8.77 -11.46
CA ASP A 173 -53.33 7.54 -11.70
C ASP A 173 -52.20 7.77 -12.72
N LEU A 174 -52.52 8.52 -13.81
CA LEU A 174 -51.50 8.91 -14.79
C LEU A 174 -50.37 9.75 -14.17
N LEU A 175 -50.73 10.78 -13.41
CA LEU A 175 -49.77 11.68 -12.75
C LEU A 175 -48.90 10.93 -11.73
N GLN A 176 -49.40 9.90 -11.06
CA GLN A 176 -48.62 9.06 -10.14
C GLN A 176 -47.54 8.29 -10.89
N VAL A 177 -47.86 7.67 -12.03
CA VAL A 177 -46.91 6.96 -12.84
C VAL A 177 -45.87 7.87 -13.51
N GLU A 178 -46.31 9.06 -13.99
CA GLU A 178 -45.38 10.06 -14.53
C GLU A 178 -44.41 10.58 -13.48
N SER A 179 -44.89 10.81 -12.24
CA SER A 179 -44.01 11.15 -11.11
C SER A 179 -43.01 10.05 -10.80
N ARG A 180 -43.45 8.78 -10.82
CA ARG A 180 -42.57 7.63 -10.60
C ARG A 180 -41.52 7.49 -11.70
N LEU A 181 -41.89 7.73 -12.96
CA LEU A 181 -40.94 7.71 -14.08
C LEU A 181 -39.86 8.78 -13.93
N SER A 182 -40.28 10.03 -13.61
CA SER A 182 -39.32 11.11 -13.37
C SER A 182 -38.36 10.81 -12.21
N ASP A 183 -38.84 10.16 -11.15
CA ASP A 183 -38.04 9.73 -10.01
C ASP A 183 -37.01 8.62 -10.42
N ALA A 184 -37.46 7.66 -11.24
CA ALA A 184 -36.63 6.60 -11.77
C ALA A 184 -35.52 7.14 -12.69
N GLU A 185 -35.83 8.06 -13.57
CA GLU A 185 -34.89 8.73 -14.47
C GLU A 185 -33.84 9.56 -13.68
N TYR A 186 -34.26 10.22 -12.60
CA TYR A 186 -33.35 10.90 -11.69
C TYR A 186 -32.37 9.91 -11.03
N GLN A 187 -32.88 8.79 -10.49
CA GLN A 187 -32.03 7.76 -9.88
C GLN A 187 -31.06 7.11 -10.89
N LEU A 188 -31.49 6.91 -12.14
CA LEU A 188 -30.63 6.41 -13.22
C LEU A 188 -29.48 7.38 -13.50
N SER A 189 -29.75 8.68 -13.52
CA SER A 189 -28.72 9.71 -13.71
C SER A 189 -27.69 9.70 -12.57
N GLU A 190 -28.15 9.50 -11.32
CA GLU A 190 -27.28 9.36 -10.16
C GLU A 190 -26.42 8.08 -10.23
N ALA A 191 -27.01 6.97 -10.66
CA ALA A 191 -26.30 5.71 -10.83
C ALA A 191 -25.20 5.81 -11.92
N LYS A 192 -25.50 6.49 -13.03
CA LYS A 192 -24.51 6.79 -14.07
C LYS A 192 -23.32 7.58 -13.50
N GLN A 193 -23.57 8.61 -12.72
CA GLN A 193 -22.52 9.38 -12.08
C GLN A 193 -21.65 8.48 -11.16
N LYS A 194 -22.26 7.60 -10.37
CA LYS A 194 -21.54 6.68 -9.49
C LYS A 194 -20.69 5.67 -10.28
N ARG A 195 -21.21 5.17 -11.41
CA ARG A 195 -20.46 4.30 -12.34
C ARG A 195 -19.24 5.05 -12.90
N ASP A 196 -19.41 6.27 -13.39
CA ASP A 196 -18.33 7.06 -13.97
C ASP A 196 -17.23 7.34 -12.90
N ILE A 197 -17.60 7.65 -11.66
CA ILE A 197 -16.65 7.82 -10.55
C ILE A 197 -15.89 6.51 -10.26
N ALA A 198 -16.58 5.36 -10.24
CA ALA A 198 -15.94 4.06 -10.04
C ALA A 198 -14.96 3.72 -11.18
N LEU A 199 -15.34 4.03 -12.44
CA LEU A 199 -14.50 3.87 -13.62
C LEU A 199 -13.24 4.75 -13.53
N HIS A 200 -13.38 6.00 -13.10
CA HIS A 200 -12.23 6.90 -12.91
C HIS A 200 -11.24 6.33 -11.90
N ASN A 201 -11.72 5.84 -10.75
CA ASN A 201 -10.86 5.22 -9.74
C ASN A 201 -10.18 3.95 -10.26
N PHE A 202 -10.93 3.09 -10.95
CA PHE A 202 -10.41 1.88 -11.57
C PHE A 202 -9.27 2.18 -12.55
N ASN A 203 -9.45 3.17 -13.43
CA ASN A 203 -8.43 3.56 -14.40
C ASN A 203 -7.22 4.23 -13.77
N LEU A 204 -7.43 5.09 -12.75
CA LEU A 204 -6.35 5.78 -12.05
C LEU A 204 -5.38 4.79 -11.39
N LEU A 205 -5.88 3.74 -10.75
CA LEU A 205 -5.05 2.74 -10.07
C LEU A 205 -4.13 1.97 -11.01
N ARG A 206 -4.49 1.81 -12.29
CA ARG A 206 -3.64 1.16 -13.31
C ARG A 206 -2.90 2.13 -14.23
N GLY A 207 -2.97 3.45 -13.94
CA GLY A 207 -2.25 4.49 -14.70
C GLY A 207 -2.82 4.82 -16.07
N PHE A 208 -4.10 4.56 -16.31
CA PHE A 208 -4.79 4.90 -17.54
C PHE A 208 -5.53 6.23 -17.41
N ASP A 209 -5.95 6.80 -18.54
CA ASP A 209 -6.82 7.97 -18.54
C ASP A 209 -8.13 7.63 -17.82
N ALA A 210 -8.57 8.53 -16.92
CA ALA A 210 -9.72 8.31 -16.04
C ALA A 210 -11.01 7.95 -16.81
N THR A 211 -11.18 8.49 -18.00
CA THR A 211 -12.41 8.35 -18.82
C THR A 211 -12.35 7.18 -19.81
N THR A 212 -11.28 6.38 -19.77
CA THR A 212 -11.17 5.20 -20.67
C THR A 212 -12.26 4.20 -20.37
N GLU A 213 -13.14 3.94 -21.35
CA GLU A 213 -14.17 2.91 -21.20
C GLU A 213 -13.55 1.52 -21.13
N VAL A 214 -14.09 0.71 -20.24
CA VAL A 214 -13.61 -0.65 -19.94
C VAL A 214 -14.79 -1.59 -19.94
N LEU A 215 -14.59 -2.80 -20.43
CA LEU A 215 -15.53 -3.90 -20.26
C LEU A 215 -14.91 -4.91 -19.30
N LEU A 216 -15.59 -5.18 -18.17
CA LEU A 216 -15.15 -6.21 -17.24
C LEU A 216 -15.46 -7.60 -17.79
N SER A 217 -14.55 -8.55 -17.61
CA SER A 217 -14.80 -9.95 -18.02
C SER A 217 -15.56 -10.73 -16.96
N GLY A 218 -15.47 -10.32 -15.68
CA GLY A 218 -16.17 -10.93 -14.54
C GLY A 218 -17.26 -10.03 -13.99
N SER A 219 -18.38 -10.63 -13.62
CA SER A 219 -19.49 -9.95 -12.97
C SER A 219 -19.58 -10.34 -11.49
N ILE A 220 -20.04 -9.43 -10.65
CA ILE A 220 -20.33 -9.71 -9.23
C ILE A 220 -21.41 -10.79 -9.05
N PHE A 221 -22.19 -11.07 -10.10
CA PHE A 221 -23.23 -12.13 -10.11
C PHE A 221 -22.67 -13.53 -10.34
N GLU A 222 -21.40 -13.65 -10.73
CA GLU A 222 -20.77 -14.96 -10.89
C GLU A 222 -20.54 -15.61 -9.51
N PRO A 223 -20.81 -16.94 -9.39
CA PRO A 223 -20.64 -17.65 -8.15
C PRO A 223 -19.17 -17.65 -7.70
N MET A 224 -18.85 -17.05 -6.58
CA MET A 224 -17.55 -17.17 -5.95
C MET A 224 -17.57 -18.26 -4.89
N PRO A 225 -16.66 -19.26 -4.96
CA PRO A 225 -16.57 -20.29 -3.94
C PRO A 225 -16.10 -19.68 -2.60
N MET A 226 -16.67 -20.13 -1.50
CA MET A 226 -16.19 -19.75 -0.18
C MET A 226 -14.83 -20.40 0.08
N PRO A 227 -13.79 -19.62 0.43
CA PRO A 227 -12.48 -20.18 0.76
C PRO A 227 -12.54 -21.04 2.03
N GLU A 228 -11.61 -21.99 2.17
CA GLU A 228 -11.45 -22.77 3.38
C GLU A 228 -10.75 -21.95 4.46
N ARG A 229 -11.17 -22.15 5.73
CA ARG A 229 -10.53 -21.49 6.86
C ARG A 229 -9.15 -22.09 7.13
N GLU A 230 -8.12 -21.24 7.14
CA GLU A 230 -6.76 -21.66 7.50
C GLU A 230 -6.52 -21.66 9.01
N SER A 231 -5.53 -22.45 9.47
CA SER A 231 -5.14 -22.43 10.88
C SER A 231 -4.38 -21.15 11.20
N ILE A 232 -4.66 -20.57 12.36
CA ILE A 232 -4.05 -19.30 12.78
C ILE A 232 -2.53 -19.41 12.92
N GLU A 233 -2.02 -20.57 13.34
CA GLU A 233 -0.59 -20.82 13.47
C GLU A 233 0.12 -20.73 12.11
N HIS A 234 -0.53 -21.24 11.05
CA HIS A 234 0.02 -21.17 9.70
C HIS A 234 0.01 -19.73 9.17
N ILE A 235 -1.07 -18.99 9.42
CA ILE A 235 -1.19 -17.58 9.05
C ILE A 235 -0.09 -16.76 9.72
N ILE A 236 0.06 -16.85 11.05
CA ILE A 236 1.06 -16.10 11.81
C ILE A 236 2.47 -16.38 11.28
N SER A 237 2.80 -17.65 11.02
CA SER A 237 4.17 -18.03 10.60
C SER A 237 4.62 -17.41 9.28
N ARG A 238 3.70 -17.09 8.38
CA ARG A 238 4.01 -16.49 7.07
C ARG A 238 3.67 -15.00 6.99
N HIS A 239 3.02 -14.44 8.04
CA HIS A 239 2.57 -13.05 8.01
C HIS A 239 3.74 -12.06 8.04
N PRO A 240 3.88 -11.16 7.04
CA PRO A 240 5.01 -10.24 6.96
C PRO A 240 5.15 -9.36 8.21
N ASP A 241 4.04 -8.84 8.77
CA ASP A 241 4.05 -8.00 9.96
C ASP A 241 4.57 -8.74 11.20
N TYR A 242 4.22 -10.04 11.36
CA TYR A 242 4.73 -10.84 12.44
C TYR A 242 6.24 -11.05 12.31
N ASN A 243 6.69 -11.49 11.13
CA ASN A 243 8.10 -11.72 10.85
C ASN A 243 8.93 -10.43 11.00
N ALA A 244 8.41 -9.29 10.51
CA ALA A 244 9.05 -7.98 10.70
C ALA A 244 9.16 -7.61 12.18
N SER A 245 8.13 -7.85 12.98
CA SER A 245 8.16 -7.55 14.43
C SER A 245 9.16 -8.41 15.20
N GLU A 246 9.36 -9.68 14.84
CA GLU A 246 10.42 -10.54 15.40
C GLU A 246 11.83 -10.04 15.05
N LEU A 247 12.02 -9.61 13.79
CA LEU A 247 13.29 -9.02 13.37
C LEU A 247 13.55 -7.68 14.06
N GLU A 248 12.53 -6.84 14.30
CA GLU A 248 12.64 -5.61 15.08
C GLU A 248 13.07 -5.87 16.52
N ALA A 249 12.51 -6.90 17.18
CA ALA A 249 12.93 -7.30 18.51
C ALA A 249 14.39 -7.75 18.51
N THR A 250 14.80 -8.54 17.51
CA THR A 250 16.19 -8.96 17.33
C THR A 250 17.12 -7.77 17.07
N GLN A 251 16.70 -6.80 16.27
CA GLN A 251 17.43 -5.57 16.00
C GLN A 251 17.65 -4.75 17.28
N ALA A 252 16.61 -4.64 18.13
CA ALA A 252 16.69 -3.97 19.42
C ALA A 252 17.63 -4.69 20.40
N PHE A 253 17.69 -6.04 20.37
CA PHE A 253 18.69 -6.80 21.11
C PHE A 253 20.13 -6.43 20.71
N TRP A 254 20.39 -6.26 19.42
CA TRP A 254 21.69 -5.74 18.95
C TRP A 254 21.91 -4.28 19.35
N GLY A 255 20.85 -3.51 19.56
CA GLY A 255 20.88 -2.17 20.16
C GLY A 255 21.52 -2.17 21.56
N ILE A 256 21.24 -3.18 22.38
CA ILE A 256 21.89 -3.33 23.71
C ILE A 256 23.42 -3.51 23.55
N ARG A 257 23.86 -4.30 22.56
CA ARG A 257 25.29 -4.48 22.28
C ARG A 257 25.95 -3.20 21.79
N ALA A 258 25.27 -2.45 20.91
CA ALA A 258 25.74 -1.14 20.45
C ALA A 258 25.87 -0.14 21.61
N ALA A 259 24.89 -0.08 22.51
CA ALA A 259 24.96 0.76 23.70
C ALA A 259 26.10 0.41 24.65
N ARG A 260 26.42 -0.88 24.77
CA ARG A 260 27.60 -1.34 25.58
C ARG A 260 28.92 -1.02 24.92
N ALA A 261 28.99 -1.10 23.58
CA ALA A 261 30.24 -0.96 22.82
C ALA A 261 30.93 0.38 23.07
N LYS A 262 30.16 1.47 23.25
CA LYS A 262 30.67 2.82 23.53
C LYS A 262 31.53 2.92 24.82
N TYR A 263 31.32 1.99 25.75
CA TYR A 263 32.00 1.95 27.06
C TYR A 263 33.06 0.84 27.15
N LEU A 264 33.40 0.23 26.02
CA LEU A 264 34.49 -0.75 25.92
C LEU A 264 35.73 -0.11 25.31
N PRO A 265 36.93 -0.69 25.52
CA PRO A 265 38.14 -0.21 24.88
C PRO A 265 37.99 -0.10 23.37
N GLN A 266 38.63 0.91 22.80
CA GLN A 266 38.70 1.16 21.37
C GLN A 266 40.16 1.16 20.94
N ILE A 267 40.47 0.45 19.88
CA ILE A 267 41.82 0.32 19.30
C ILE A 267 41.73 0.71 17.82
N GLU A 268 42.55 1.66 17.43
CA GLU A 268 42.60 2.18 16.07
C GLU A 268 44.06 2.32 15.64
N VAL A 269 44.34 1.92 14.40
CA VAL A 269 45.61 2.20 13.72
C VAL A 269 45.39 3.29 12.72
N GLY A 270 46.24 4.27 12.71
CA GLY A 270 46.20 5.38 11.77
C GLY A 270 47.56 5.69 11.18
N ALA A 271 47.53 6.36 10.05
CA ALA A 271 48.69 7.01 9.45
C ALA A 271 48.27 8.41 9.02
N TYR A 272 49.17 9.37 9.16
CA TYR A 272 48.89 10.72 8.72
C TYR A 272 50.07 11.30 7.91
N ALA A 273 49.74 12.19 7.00
CA ALA A 273 50.69 13.02 6.28
C ALA A 273 50.22 14.47 6.39
N LEU A 274 51.12 15.33 6.82
CA LEU A 274 50.84 16.72 7.17
C LEU A 274 51.70 17.65 6.30
N TRP A 275 51.06 18.54 5.57
CA TRP A 275 51.73 19.64 4.84
C TRP A 275 51.41 20.96 5.51
N GLN A 276 52.46 21.68 5.90
CA GLN A 276 52.33 23.02 6.48
C GLN A 276 53.51 23.89 6.05
N PRO A 277 53.33 25.24 5.97
CA PRO A 277 54.43 26.13 5.70
C PRO A 277 55.46 26.12 6.85
N ASN A 278 56.74 26.19 6.54
CA ASN A 278 57.80 26.30 7.53
C ASN A 278 57.56 27.52 8.46
N THR A 279 57.88 27.35 9.77
CA THR A 279 57.84 28.45 10.73
C THR A 279 58.87 29.54 10.37
N PRO A 280 58.61 30.82 10.74
CA PRO A 280 59.42 31.98 10.28
C PRO A 280 60.87 31.96 10.72
N HIS A 281 61.27 31.11 11.64
CA HIS A 281 62.62 31.08 12.22
C HIS A 281 63.59 30.15 11.46
N VAL A 282 63.19 29.51 10.39
CA VAL A 282 64.07 28.69 9.54
C VAL A 282 64.32 29.43 8.24
N LYS A 283 65.60 29.86 8.01
CA LYS A 283 66.06 30.48 6.75
C LYS A 283 65.87 29.44 5.62
N GLY A 284 64.93 29.70 4.71
CA GLY A 284 64.61 28.86 3.56
C GLY A 284 63.13 28.56 3.55
N GLY A 285 62.28 29.52 3.05
CA GLY A 285 60.85 29.41 2.94
C GLY A 285 60.43 28.21 2.07
N GLY A 286 60.00 27.13 2.67
CA GLY A 286 59.46 25.94 2.01
C GLY A 286 58.27 25.38 2.78
N THR A 287 57.61 24.39 2.20
CA THR A 287 56.61 23.54 2.85
C THR A 287 57.32 22.41 3.58
N ARG A 288 56.89 22.15 4.79
CA ARG A 288 57.30 20.96 5.56
C ARG A 288 56.28 19.87 5.37
N LEU A 289 56.77 18.69 5.01
CA LEU A 289 55.99 17.45 5.04
C LEU A 289 56.39 16.68 6.31
N ASP A 290 55.42 16.43 7.14
CA ASP A 290 55.52 15.53 8.31
C ASP A 290 54.59 14.36 8.09
N GLY A 291 54.90 13.20 8.66
CA GLY A 291 54.03 12.02 8.61
C GLY A 291 54.40 11.01 9.67
N GLY A 292 53.45 10.19 10.01
CA GLY A 292 53.64 9.16 11.03
C GLY A 292 52.56 8.08 11.01
N VAL A 293 52.80 7.03 11.76
CA VAL A 293 51.84 5.97 12.05
C VAL A 293 51.50 6.04 13.52
N MET A 294 50.22 5.88 13.83
CA MET A 294 49.68 5.99 15.17
C MET A 294 48.90 4.72 15.51
N LEU A 295 49.14 4.17 16.70
CA LEU A 295 48.26 3.20 17.34
C LEU A 295 47.57 3.88 18.50
N SER A 296 46.25 4.05 18.38
CA SER A 296 45.43 4.66 19.43
C SER A 296 44.72 3.60 20.25
N PHE A 297 44.85 3.70 21.56
CA PHE A 297 44.10 2.91 22.53
C PHE A 297 43.33 3.86 23.42
N SER A 298 42.02 3.78 23.40
CA SER A 298 41.14 4.61 24.25
C SER A 298 40.20 3.71 25.04
N THR A 299 40.10 3.93 26.32
CA THR A 299 39.15 3.21 27.17
C THR A 299 38.50 4.19 28.15
N PRO A 300 37.16 4.25 28.13
CA PRO A 300 36.42 5.04 29.10
C PRO A 300 36.57 4.40 30.50
N ILE A 301 37.07 5.14 31.47
CA ILE A 301 37.33 4.62 32.85
C ILE A 301 36.10 4.82 33.74
N TYR A 302 35.50 6.02 33.72
CA TYR A 302 34.42 6.35 34.63
C TYR A 302 33.47 7.38 34.03
N HIS A 303 32.16 7.12 34.11
CA HIS A 303 31.08 7.94 33.52
C HIS A 303 29.90 8.15 34.46
N PHE A 304 30.11 8.27 35.76
CA PHE A 304 29.08 8.60 36.76
C PHE A 304 27.76 7.82 36.62
N GLY A 305 27.83 6.54 36.19
CA GLY A 305 26.66 5.65 36.00
C GLY A 305 26.00 5.73 34.63
N GLU A 306 26.43 6.58 33.70
CA GLU A 306 25.86 6.75 32.35
C GLU A 306 25.74 5.42 31.63
N ARG A 307 26.78 4.54 31.65
CA ARG A 307 26.74 3.20 31.05
C ARG A 307 25.58 2.37 31.55
N LYS A 308 25.32 2.38 32.87
CA LYS A 308 24.22 1.62 33.48
C LYS A 308 22.88 2.06 32.91
N HIS A 309 22.66 3.37 32.87
CA HIS A 309 21.39 3.93 32.40
C HIS A 309 21.21 3.77 30.88
N ALA A 310 22.25 3.99 30.08
CA ALA A 310 22.21 3.79 28.65
C ALA A 310 21.90 2.33 28.25
N VAL A 311 22.56 1.35 28.93
CA VAL A 311 22.29 -0.07 28.68
C VAL A 311 20.90 -0.47 29.21
N SER A 312 20.46 0.09 30.34
CA SER A 312 19.12 -0.16 30.87
C SER A 312 18.03 0.39 29.92
N ALA A 313 18.20 1.59 29.35
CA ALA A 313 17.31 2.15 28.36
C ALA A 313 17.20 1.26 27.11
N ALA A 314 18.35 0.84 26.55
CA ALA A 314 18.38 -0.09 25.41
C ALA A 314 17.72 -1.45 25.73
N ARG A 315 17.83 -1.92 26.98
CA ARG A 315 17.13 -3.14 27.41
C ARG A 315 15.62 -2.93 27.51
N SER A 316 15.18 -1.78 27.97
CA SER A 316 13.75 -1.44 27.99
C SER A 316 13.18 -1.34 26.57
N ASP A 317 13.93 -0.79 25.62
CA ASP A 317 13.55 -0.78 24.20
C ASP A 317 13.41 -2.19 23.63
N TYR A 318 14.34 -3.08 23.95
CA TYR A 318 14.22 -4.48 23.57
C TYR A 318 12.96 -5.14 24.13
N LEU A 319 12.69 -4.98 25.44
CA LEU A 319 11.50 -5.54 26.07
C LEU A 319 10.21 -4.97 25.48
N ARG A 320 10.20 -3.67 25.12
CA ARG A 320 9.08 -3.04 24.41
C ARG A 320 8.83 -3.69 23.05
N ARG A 321 9.89 -4.01 22.29
CA ARG A 321 9.76 -4.70 21.00
C ARG A 321 9.30 -6.16 21.16
N VAL A 322 9.78 -6.87 22.18
CA VAL A 322 9.25 -8.22 22.50
C VAL A 322 7.76 -8.18 22.83
N ASN A 323 7.32 -7.19 23.59
CA ASN A 323 5.88 -7.00 23.87
C ASN A 323 5.09 -6.62 22.59
N SER A 324 5.71 -5.88 21.66
CA SER A 324 5.11 -5.55 20.35
C SER A 324 4.83 -6.82 19.52
N VAL A 325 5.70 -7.84 19.58
CA VAL A 325 5.46 -9.14 18.89
C VAL A 325 4.16 -9.79 19.39
N ALA A 326 3.96 -9.83 20.71
CA ALA A 326 2.71 -10.36 21.27
C ALA A 326 1.49 -9.57 20.80
N SER A 327 1.57 -8.23 20.80
CA SER A 327 0.49 -7.36 20.33
C SER A 327 0.18 -7.55 18.83
N VAL A 328 1.20 -7.77 18.00
CA VAL A 328 1.00 -8.08 16.56
C VAL A 328 0.32 -9.44 16.39
N THR A 329 0.73 -10.44 17.18
CA THR A 329 0.09 -11.77 17.19
C THR A 329 -1.40 -11.69 17.55
N ASP A 330 -1.72 -10.93 18.62
CA ASP A 330 -3.11 -10.74 19.04
C ASP A 330 -3.94 -10.03 17.96
N ARG A 331 -3.36 -9.00 17.31
CA ARG A 331 -4.00 -8.27 16.21
C ARG A 331 -4.30 -9.20 15.03
N ILE A 332 -3.32 -9.97 14.54
CA ILE A 332 -3.52 -10.91 13.42
C ILE A 332 -4.60 -11.94 13.76
N THR A 333 -4.62 -12.42 15.00
CA THR A 333 -5.64 -13.37 15.46
C THR A 333 -7.04 -12.76 15.46
N LEU A 334 -7.15 -11.50 15.88
CA LEU A 334 -8.41 -10.76 15.83
C LEU A 334 -8.85 -10.49 14.38
N ASP A 335 -7.94 -9.98 13.54
CA ASP A 335 -8.21 -9.64 12.14
C ASP A 335 -8.68 -10.89 11.36
N GLU A 336 -8.07 -12.06 11.59
CA GLU A 336 -8.53 -13.34 11.00
C GLU A 336 -9.94 -13.70 11.46
N SER A 337 -10.21 -13.64 12.76
CA SER A 337 -11.50 -14.00 13.31
C SER A 337 -12.62 -13.08 12.83
N ASP A 338 -12.34 -11.79 12.72
CA ASP A 338 -13.27 -10.79 12.21
C ASP A 338 -13.51 -10.97 10.70
N ALA A 339 -12.43 -11.15 9.91
CA ALA A 339 -12.53 -11.39 8.48
C ALA A 339 -13.30 -12.68 8.16
N TRP A 340 -13.04 -13.77 8.89
CA TRP A 340 -13.78 -15.03 8.74
C TRP A 340 -15.25 -14.89 9.11
N THR A 341 -15.57 -14.21 10.21
CA THR A 341 -16.94 -13.96 10.63
C THR A 341 -17.71 -13.12 9.62
N ASN A 342 -17.07 -12.07 9.09
CA ASN A 342 -17.65 -11.24 8.06
C ASN A 342 -17.89 -12.01 6.76
N LEU A 343 -16.91 -12.79 6.31
CA LEU A 343 -17.00 -13.65 5.12
C LEU A 343 -18.18 -14.62 5.21
N ARG A 344 -18.33 -15.30 6.31
CA ARG A 344 -19.43 -16.23 6.55
C ARG A 344 -20.79 -15.52 6.55
N SER A 345 -20.88 -14.39 7.26
CA SER A 345 -22.13 -13.61 7.34
C SER A 345 -22.54 -13.03 5.99
N THR A 346 -21.56 -12.54 5.17
CA THR A 346 -21.86 -12.02 3.83
C THR A 346 -22.30 -13.13 2.88
N ASN A 347 -21.70 -14.31 2.93
CA ASN A 347 -22.14 -15.48 2.16
C ASN A 347 -23.60 -15.87 2.47
N ASP A 348 -23.99 -15.93 3.75
CA ASP A 348 -25.36 -16.22 4.15
C ASP A 348 -26.35 -15.15 3.67
N ARG A 349 -25.94 -13.88 3.65
CA ARG A 349 -26.74 -12.75 3.13
C ARG A 349 -26.97 -12.87 1.63
N VAL A 350 -25.97 -13.27 0.83
CA VAL A 350 -26.12 -13.49 -0.62
C VAL A 350 -27.22 -14.50 -0.89
N ALA A 351 -27.17 -15.68 -0.24
CA ALA A 351 -28.17 -16.74 -0.44
C ALA A 351 -29.59 -16.27 -0.05
N THR A 352 -29.72 -15.43 0.96
CA THR A 352 -31.01 -14.87 1.38
C THR A 352 -31.51 -13.80 0.41
N ALA A 353 -30.64 -12.91 -0.03
CA ALA A 353 -30.97 -11.85 -0.99
C ALA A 353 -31.45 -12.43 -2.33
N GLN A 354 -30.78 -13.47 -2.84
CA GLN A 354 -31.18 -14.15 -4.06
C GLN A 354 -32.57 -14.79 -3.97
N ARG A 355 -32.88 -15.50 -2.85
CA ARG A 355 -34.22 -16.05 -2.63
C ARG A 355 -35.29 -14.96 -2.60
N ASN A 356 -35.00 -13.82 -1.94
CA ASN A 356 -35.92 -12.70 -1.89
C ASN A 356 -36.16 -12.10 -3.28
N LEU A 357 -35.11 -12.02 -4.13
CA LEU A 357 -35.26 -11.54 -5.50
C LEU A 357 -36.25 -12.39 -6.30
N THR A 358 -36.11 -13.72 -6.28
CA THR A 358 -37.06 -14.62 -6.95
C THR A 358 -38.51 -14.36 -6.52
N ILE A 359 -38.74 -14.17 -5.21
CA ILE A 359 -40.09 -13.86 -4.70
C ILE A 359 -40.58 -12.49 -5.19
N ALA A 360 -39.70 -11.49 -5.22
CA ALA A 360 -40.08 -10.15 -5.69
C ALA A 360 -40.37 -10.11 -7.20
N GLU A 361 -39.63 -10.86 -8.00
CA GLU A 361 -39.88 -11.03 -9.44
C GLU A 361 -41.24 -11.67 -9.70
N GLU A 362 -41.58 -12.74 -8.99
CA GLU A 362 -42.88 -13.39 -9.10
C GLU A 362 -44.01 -12.44 -8.67
N ASN A 363 -43.85 -11.72 -7.54
CA ASN A 363 -44.83 -10.75 -7.07
C ASN A 363 -45.03 -9.61 -8.08
N LEU A 364 -43.95 -9.09 -8.68
CA LEU A 364 -44.03 -8.07 -9.73
C LEU A 364 -44.81 -8.57 -10.95
N ALA A 365 -44.51 -9.78 -11.39
CA ALA A 365 -45.19 -10.41 -12.55
C ALA A 365 -46.70 -10.57 -12.26
N ILE A 366 -47.09 -11.11 -11.09
CA ILE A 366 -48.48 -11.30 -10.68
C ILE A 366 -49.20 -9.95 -10.57
N SER A 367 -48.60 -8.95 -9.92
CA SER A 367 -49.20 -7.61 -9.75
C SER A 367 -49.42 -6.91 -11.08
N THR A 368 -48.46 -7.01 -12.00
CA THR A 368 -48.55 -6.42 -13.34
C THR A 368 -49.65 -7.11 -14.18
N TYR A 369 -49.71 -8.45 -14.12
CA TYR A 369 -50.78 -9.21 -14.81
C TYR A 369 -52.15 -8.88 -14.23
N SER A 370 -52.33 -8.88 -12.90
CA SER A 370 -53.60 -8.57 -12.24
C SER A 370 -54.09 -7.13 -12.55
N TYR A 371 -53.19 -6.17 -12.67
CA TYR A 371 -53.54 -4.83 -13.12
C TYR A 371 -54.01 -4.82 -14.57
N GLY A 372 -53.37 -5.60 -15.43
CA GLY A 372 -53.79 -5.80 -16.82
C GLY A 372 -55.24 -6.29 -16.94
N GLU A 373 -55.64 -7.24 -16.08
CA GLU A 373 -56.97 -7.81 -16.01
C GLU A 373 -57.99 -6.96 -15.19
N GLY A 374 -57.55 -5.82 -14.60
CA GLY A 374 -58.42 -4.95 -13.78
C GLY A 374 -58.69 -5.51 -12.37
N LEU A 375 -57.93 -6.48 -11.90
CA LEU A 375 -58.05 -7.11 -10.58
C LEU A 375 -57.17 -6.45 -9.52
N ALA A 376 -56.24 -5.58 -9.88
CA ALA A 376 -55.38 -4.84 -8.98
C ALA A 376 -55.37 -3.35 -9.31
N THR A 377 -54.95 -2.51 -8.36
CA THR A 377 -54.82 -1.07 -8.54
C THR A 377 -53.43 -0.69 -9.10
N ILE A 378 -53.30 0.51 -9.65
CA ILE A 378 -52.01 1.04 -10.08
C ILE A 378 -51.02 1.14 -8.92
N LEU A 379 -51.47 1.43 -7.71
CA LEU A 379 -50.67 1.50 -6.50
C LEU A 379 -50.03 0.15 -6.17
N ASP A 380 -50.76 -0.95 -6.38
CA ASP A 380 -50.24 -2.31 -6.13
C ASP A 380 -49.06 -2.61 -7.06
N VAL A 381 -49.15 -2.24 -8.33
CA VAL A 381 -48.09 -2.39 -9.32
C VAL A 381 -46.87 -1.53 -8.97
N LEU A 382 -47.12 -0.23 -8.69
CA LEU A 382 -46.03 0.67 -8.32
C LEU A 382 -45.28 0.23 -7.05
N GLN A 383 -46.03 -0.34 -6.07
CA GLN A 383 -45.43 -0.89 -4.87
C GLN A 383 -44.63 -2.15 -5.14
N ALA A 384 -45.12 -3.05 -6.00
CA ALA A 384 -44.39 -4.25 -6.41
C ALA A 384 -43.09 -3.91 -7.18
N GLN A 385 -43.16 -2.93 -8.08
CA GLN A 385 -41.98 -2.42 -8.82
C GLN A 385 -40.93 -1.82 -7.88
N LEU A 386 -41.34 -0.99 -6.92
CA LEU A 386 -40.42 -0.41 -5.93
C LEU A 386 -39.78 -1.49 -5.04
N SER A 387 -40.58 -2.45 -4.59
CA SER A 387 -40.08 -3.58 -3.80
C SER A 387 -39.07 -4.42 -4.59
N TRP A 388 -39.35 -4.71 -5.87
CA TRP A 388 -38.43 -5.42 -6.73
C TRP A 388 -37.08 -4.66 -6.88
N LEU A 389 -37.12 -3.37 -7.19
CA LEU A 389 -35.91 -2.55 -7.30
C LEU A 389 -35.09 -2.59 -6.01
N GLN A 390 -35.74 -2.38 -4.86
CA GLN A 390 -35.07 -2.40 -3.55
C GLN A 390 -34.40 -3.74 -3.28
N ILE A 391 -35.07 -4.84 -3.60
CA ILE A 391 -34.55 -6.20 -3.36
C ILE A 391 -33.43 -6.49 -4.37
N TYR A 392 -33.56 -6.08 -5.63
CA TYR A 392 -32.51 -6.27 -6.64
C TYR A 392 -31.23 -5.52 -6.27
N THR A 393 -31.35 -4.26 -5.85
CA THR A 393 -30.21 -3.45 -5.38
C THR A 393 -29.58 -4.05 -4.11
N ASN A 394 -30.38 -4.69 -3.25
CA ASN A 394 -29.86 -5.42 -2.08
C ASN A 394 -29.04 -6.67 -2.50
N VAL A 395 -29.45 -7.37 -3.58
CA VAL A 395 -28.65 -8.48 -4.14
C VAL A 395 -27.31 -8.00 -4.65
N ILE A 396 -27.28 -6.90 -5.43
CA ILE A 396 -26.04 -6.30 -5.91
C ILE A 396 -25.11 -5.94 -4.76
N SER A 397 -25.66 -5.31 -3.71
CA SER A 397 -24.91 -4.95 -2.53
C SER A 397 -24.39 -6.17 -1.75
N ALA A 398 -25.20 -7.22 -1.60
CA ALA A 398 -24.80 -8.44 -0.91
C ALA A 398 -23.68 -9.19 -1.64
N GLN A 399 -23.75 -9.24 -2.98
CA GLN A 399 -22.70 -9.84 -3.82
C GLN A 399 -21.38 -9.05 -3.71
N TYR A 400 -21.45 -7.73 -3.77
CA TYR A 400 -20.28 -6.87 -3.57
C TYR A 400 -19.67 -7.05 -2.18
N ASP A 401 -20.48 -7.02 -1.13
CA ASP A 401 -20.01 -7.20 0.24
C ASP A 401 -19.31 -8.55 0.41
N TYR A 402 -19.83 -9.60 -0.25
CA TYR A 402 -19.21 -10.93 -0.24
C TYR A 402 -17.88 -10.94 -1.01
N ALA A 403 -17.82 -10.35 -2.20
CA ALA A 403 -16.60 -10.28 -3.00
C ALA A 403 -15.47 -9.53 -2.25
N VAL A 404 -15.82 -8.39 -1.61
CA VAL A 404 -14.87 -7.64 -0.77
C VAL A 404 -14.47 -8.43 0.49
N ALA A 405 -15.40 -9.22 1.07
CA ALA A 405 -15.08 -10.05 2.23
C ALA A 405 -14.12 -11.20 1.87
N VAL A 406 -14.24 -11.78 0.66
CA VAL A 406 -13.26 -12.76 0.14
C VAL A 406 -11.89 -12.10 -0.01
N ALA A 407 -11.82 -10.95 -0.68
CA ALA A 407 -10.58 -10.22 -0.86
C ALA A 407 -9.92 -9.80 0.48
N ALA A 408 -10.75 -9.37 1.45
CA ALA A 408 -10.27 -9.02 2.79
C ALA A 408 -9.74 -10.23 3.55
N TYR A 409 -10.39 -11.39 3.44
CA TYR A 409 -9.90 -12.62 4.04
C TYR A 409 -8.58 -13.06 3.41
N ASP A 410 -8.47 -13.04 2.06
CA ASP A 410 -7.25 -13.39 1.35
C ASP A 410 -6.08 -12.45 1.73
N TYR A 411 -6.35 -11.15 1.91
CA TYR A 411 -5.37 -10.19 2.43
C TYR A 411 -4.88 -10.56 3.83
N VAL A 412 -5.79 -10.86 4.76
CA VAL A 412 -5.44 -11.21 6.16
C VAL A 412 -4.69 -12.54 6.24
N VAL A 413 -5.02 -13.51 5.39
CA VAL A 413 -4.30 -14.79 5.34
C VAL A 413 -3.07 -14.76 4.42
N CYS A 414 -2.70 -13.61 3.86
CA CYS A 414 -1.52 -13.39 3.01
C CYS A 414 -1.51 -14.27 1.73
N LYS A 415 -2.62 -14.28 0.98
CA LYS A 415 -2.75 -14.96 -0.32
C LYS A 415 -2.61 -14.06 -1.51
#